data_b1f1e9770486d5bf61cd64779bf0bbdd
#
_entry.id   b1f1e9770486d5bf61cd64779bf0bbdd
#
_cell.length_a   1.000
_cell.length_b   1.000
_cell.length_c   1.000
_cell.angle_alpha   90.00
_cell.angle_beta   90.00
_cell.angle_gamma   90.00
#
_symmetry.space_group_name_H-M   'P 1'
#
loop_
_entity.id
_entity.type
_entity.pdbx_description
1 polymer ?
#
loop_
_entity_poly.entity_id
_entity_poly.type
_entity_poly.pdbx_seq_one_letter_code
_entity_poly.pdbx_strand_id
1 'polypeptide(L)'
;MADVRRLLDANANRAREAMRVMEDVARFTLDDAALAAGLKQLRHDLAAALEPLGNLSAWRDTPGDVGTVLTTAAEGHRRGPADIATAAGKRLSEALRCLEEFAKPAAPAAGQWLEGLRYRGYDLEARLVARLALPDPRSWRVCVLLSEDLCAGGDWLDVARQCLDAGADCLQLREKQLDDGALLERAVELVGLAREHRPGRKKTSSTEGRPSRPAVIVNDRVDVAMLAGADGVHLGQGDLPIAAVRKLAGRSLLVGVSTHHLDEAAAAVSGGADYCGVGAMFNTPTKRRQASGIAYLRRYLRDLGHTPHLAIGGITRENIGELGEAGARGVAVGRSLVEADQ
;
A
#
# COMPACT_ATOMS: atom_id res chain seq x y z
N MET A 1 22.68 -13.27 -38.55
CA MET A 1 21.27 -13.57 -38.15
C MET A 1 21.16 -14.44 -36.90
N ALA A 2 22.09 -15.37 -36.65
CA ALA A 2 22.09 -16.19 -35.42
C ALA A 2 22.20 -15.34 -34.15
N ASP A 3 23.02 -14.33 -34.12
CA ASP A 3 23.21 -13.44 -32.95
C ASP A 3 21.96 -12.70 -32.54
N VAL A 4 21.13 -12.22 -33.49
CA VAL A 4 19.89 -11.49 -33.16
C VAL A 4 18.86 -12.40 -32.51
N ARG A 5 18.71 -13.66 -32.94
CA ARG A 5 17.77 -14.60 -32.33
C ARG A 5 18.16 -15.02 -30.92
N ARG A 6 19.48 -15.17 -30.68
CA ARG A 6 20.02 -15.42 -29.33
C ARG A 6 19.77 -14.23 -28.41
N LEU A 7 19.97 -13.00 -28.89
CA LEU A 7 19.69 -11.78 -28.15
C LEU A 7 18.19 -11.67 -27.82
N LEU A 8 17.30 -11.97 -28.78
CA LEU A 8 15.86 -11.98 -28.56
C LEU A 8 15.45 -13.04 -27.52
N ASP A 9 16.00 -14.28 -27.57
CA ASP A 9 15.73 -15.31 -26.56
C ASP A 9 16.15 -14.85 -25.15
N ALA A 10 17.37 -14.31 -25.02
CA ALA A 10 17.88 -13.86 -23.74
C ALA A 10 17.01 -12.76 -23.11
N ASN A 11 16.61 -11.75 -23.92
CA ASN A 11 15.77 -10.67 -23.43
C ASN A 11 14.31 -11.11 -23.19
N ALA A 12 13.77 -12.05 -23.97
CA ALA A 12 12.46 -12.65 -23.70
C ALA A 12 12.43 -13.36 -22.33
N ASN A 13 13.50 -14.08 -21.97
CA ASN A 13 13.60 -14.72 -20.67
C ASN A 13 13.74 -13.70 -19.54
N ARG A 14 14.62 -12.70 -19.68
CA ARG A 14 14.77 -11.60 -18.70
C ARG A 14 13.45 -10.89 -18.43
N ALA A 15 12.68 -10.59 -19.47
CA ALA A 15 11.36 -9.97 -19.32
C ALA A 15 10.37 -10.88 -18.59
N ARG A 16 10.31 -12.19 -18.91
CA ARG A 16 9.45 -13.17 -18.22
C ARG A 16 9.80 -13.31 -16.75
N GLU A 17 11.08 -13.43 -16.43
CA GLU A 17 11.59 -13.54 -15.05
C GLU A 17 11.28 -12.28 -14.25
N ALA A 18 11.53 -11.10 -14.82
CA ALA A 18 11.23 -9.83 -14.18
C ALA A 18 9.73 -9.69 -13.86
N MET A 19 8.85 -10.00 -14.84
CA MET A 19 7.40 -9.99 -14.60
C MET A 19 6.97 -11.00 -13.53
N ARG A 20 7.61 -12.18 -13.46
CA ARG A 20 7.30 -13.17 -12.42
C ARG A 20 7.67 -12.65 -11.03
N VAL A 21 8.85 -12.05 -10.86
CA VAL A 21 9.26 -11.44 -9.59
C VAL A 21 8.27 -10.37 -9.16
N MET A 22 7.85 -9.50 -10.07
CA MET A 22 6.86 -8.45 -9.79
C MET A 22 5.48 -9.05 -9.45
N GLU A 23 5.04 -10.08 -10.18
CA GLU A 23 3.79 -10.82 -9.92
C GLU A 23 3.80 -11.44 -8.51
N ASP A 24 4.90 -12.06 -8.10
CA ASP A 24 5.03 -12.69 -6.78
C ASP A 24 5.03 -11.64 -5.66
N VAL A 25 5.66 -10.49 -5.86
CA VAL A 25 5.56 -9.36 -4.90
C VAL A 25 4.12 -8.85 -4.80
N ALA A 26 3.41 -8.68 -5.93
CA ALA A 26 2.01 -8.26 -5.93
C ALA A 26 1.11 -9.28 -5.19
N ARG A 27 1.36 -10.58 -5.38
CA ARG A 27 0.55 -11.67 -4.79
C ARG A 27 0.82 -11.90 -3.32
N PHE A 28 2.09 -12.04 -2.95
CA PHE A 28 2.48 -12.57 -1.63
C PHE A 28 2.90 -11.48 -0.63
N THR A 29 3.25 -10.28 -1.11
CA THR A 29 3.60 -9.15 -0.24
C THR A 29 2.45 -8.17 -0.08
N LEU A 30 1.71 -7.90 -1.17
CA LEU A 30 0.66 -6.90 -1.19
C LEU A 30 -0.77 -7.48 -1.15
N ASP A 31 -0.95 -8.77 -1.45
CA ASP A 31 -2.26 -9.40 -1.66
C ASP A 31 -3.11 -8.64 -2.70
N ASP A 32 -2.45 -8.06 -3.72
CA ASP A 32 -3.11 -7.24 -4.74
C ASP A 32 -3.42 -8.07 -6.00
N ALA A 33 -4.65 -8.61 -6.03
CA ALA A 33 -5.12 -9.43 -7.15
C ALA A 33 -5.14 -8.69 -8.49
N ALA A 34 -5.38 -7.36 -8.49
CA ALA A 34 -5.46 -6.57 -9.72
C ALA A 34 -4.08 -6.36 -10.34
N LEU A 35 -3.06 -6.02 -9.54
CA LEU A 35 -1.67 -5.95 -10.00
C LEU A 35 -1.16 -7.32 -10.46
N ALA A 36 -1.43 -8.36 -9.71
CA ALA A 36 -1.04 -9.73 -10.06
C ALA A 36 -1.65 -10.16 -11.40
N ALA A 37 -2.95 -9.91 -11.60
CA ALA A 37 -3.63 -10.22 -12.87
C ALA A 37 -3.06 -9.41 -14.04
N GLY A 38 -2.77 -8.11 -13.85
CA GLY A 38 -2.16 -7.26 -14.88
C GLY A 38 -0.77 -7.76 -15.30
N LEU A 39 0.08 -8.13 -14.36
CA LEU A 39 1.42 -8.68 -14.61
C LEU A 39 1.36 -10.05 -15.29
N LYS A 40 0.43 -10.90 -14.85
CA LYS A 40 0.17 -12.19 -15.50
C LYS A 40 -0.27 -12.01 -16.95
N GLN A 41 -1.21 -11.08 -17.21
CA GLN A 41 -1.68 -10.79 -18.57
C GLN A 41 -0.54 -10.24 -19.45
N LEU A 42 0.26 -9.30 -18.93
CA LEU A 42 1.42 -8.77 -19.65
C LEU A 42 2.39 -9.89 -20.07
N ARG A 43 2.61 -10.90 -19.23
CA ARG A 43 3.46 -12.05 -19.51
C ARG A 43 2.87 -12.97 -20.59
N HIS A 44 1.54 -13.15 -20.62
CA HIS A 44 0.86 -13.89 -21.70
C HIS A 44 0.92 -13.14 -23.03
N ASP A 45 0.71 -11.82 -23.01
CA ASP A 45 0.77 -10.98 -24.18
C ASP A 45 2.19 -10.92 -24.77
N LEU A 46 3.23 -10.97 -23.92
CA LEU A 46 4.61 -11.11 -24.39
C LEU A 46 4.82 -12.41 -25.16
N ALA A 47 4.28 -13.52 -24.70
CA ALA A 47 4.39 -14.79 -25.39
C ALA A 47 3.77 -14.70 -26.80
N ALA A 48 2.56 -14.12 -26.90
CA ALA A 48 1.88 -13.93 -28.18
C ALA A 48 2.62 -12.95 -29.11
N ALA A 49 3.17 -11.85 -28.57
CA ALA A 49 3.95 -10.90 -29.37
C ALA A 49 5.24 -11.48 -29.97
N LEU A 50 5.77 -12.55 -29.36
CA LEU A 50 6.98 -13.22 -29.81
C LEU A 50 6.72 -14.37 -30.80
N GLU A 51 5.48 -14.84 -30.94
CA GLU A 51 5.11 -15.95 -31.88
C GLU A 51 5.60 -15.73 -33.31
N PRO A 52 5.48 -14.50 -33.90
CA PRO A 52 5.94 -14.25 -35.26
C PRO A 52 7.47 -14.40 -35.47
N LEU A 53 8.23 -14.36 -34.35
CA LEU A 53 9.70 -14.52 -34.39
C LEU A 53 10.14 -16.00 -34.36
N GLY A 54 9.18 -16.92 -34.22
CA GLY A 54 9.41 -18.37 -34.21
C GLY A 54 10.00 -18.87 -32.90
N ASN A 55 10.57 -20.10 -32.92
CA ASN A 55 11.13 -20.73 -31.76
C ASN A 55 12.48 -20.09 -31.36
N LEU A 56 12.46 -19.08 -30.50
CA LEU A 56 13.67 -18.38 -30.05
C LEU A 56 14.54 -19.27 -29.15
N SER A 57 13.95 -20.20 -28.38
CA SER A 57 14.70 -21.05 -27.45
C SER A 57 15.66 -22.03 -28.15
N ALA A 58 15.42 -22.32 -29.41
CA ALA A 58 16.34 -23.12 -30.25
C ALA A 58 17.72 -22.46 -30.46
N TRP A 59 17.82 -21.14 -30.19
CA TRP A 59 19.05 -20.34 -30.34
C TRP A 59 19.73 -20.05 -29.02
N ARG A 60 19.25 -20.66 -27.92
CA ARG A 60 19.83 -20.48 -26.59
C ARG A 60 21.21 -21.10 -26.51
N ASP A 61 22.17 -20.31 -26.05
CA ASP A 61 23.53 -20.77 -25.79
C ASP A 61 24.04 -20.10 -24.51
N THR A 62 23.66 -20.66 -23.38
CA THR A 62 24.09 -20.19 -22.05
C THR A 62 25.60 -20.44 -21.80
N PRO A 63 26.17 -21.59 -22.18
CA PRO A 63 27.62 -21.80 -21.98
C PRO A 63 28.51 -20.83 -22.76
N GLY A 64 28.05 -20.36 -23.94
CA GLY A 64 28.76 -19.37 -24.75
C GLY A 64 28.43 -17.91 -24.43
N ASP A 65 27.69 -17.63 -23.37
CA ASP A 65 27.36 -16.26 -22.94
C ASP A 65 28.45 -15.68 -22.03
N VAL A 66 29.24 -14.76 -22.59
CA VAL A 66 30.31 -14.05 -21.86
C VAL A 66 29.79 -13.24 -20.66
N GLY A 67 28.51 -12.91 -20.63
CA GLY A 67 27.86 -12.17 -19.54
C GLY A 67 27.64 -12.99 -18.27
N THR A 68 27.69 -14.32 -18.36
CA THR A 68 27.40 -15.21 -17.20
C THR A 68 28.43 -15.10 -16.07
N VAL A 69 29.63 -14.62 -16.35
CA VAL A 69 30.72 -14.45 -15.36
C VAL A 69 30.91 -12.99 -14.94
N LEU A 70 30.12 -12.06 -15.50
CA LEU A 70 30.19 -10.65 -15.18
C LEU A 70 29.15 -10.29 -14.14
N THR A 71 29.61 -9.96 -12.92
CA THR A 71 28.75 -9.47 -11.83
C THR A 71 29.28 -8.15 -11.29
N THR A 72 28.39 -7.29 -10.82
CA THR A 72 28.73 -6.05 -10.13
C THR A 72 28.39 -6.15 -8.65
N ALA A 73 29.13 -5.46 -7.79
CA ALA A 73 28.91 -5.49 -6.35
C ALA A 73 27.47 -5.03 -5.96
N ALA A 74 26.87 -4.15 -6.74
CA ALA A 74 25.51 -3.65 -6.51
C ALA A 74 24.42 -4.71 -6.76
N GLU A 75 24.68 -5.73 -7.57
CA GLU A 75 23.70 -6.78 -7.87
C GLU A 75 23.46 -7.75 -6.70
N GLY A 76 24.43 -7.87 -5.81
CA GLY A 76 24.40 -8.76 -4.65
C GLY A 76 23.53 -8.28 -3.47
N HIS A 77 23.09 -7.02 -3.47
CA HIS A 77 22.41 -6.44 -2.31
C HIS A 77 20.98 -5.97 -2.65
N ARG A 78 20.02 -6.38 -1.82
CA ARG A 78 18.62 -5.89 -1.83
C ARG A 78 18.17 -5.63 -0.40
N ARG A 79 17.52 -4.48 -0.18
CA ARG A 79 17.05 -4.04 1.15
C ARG A 79 15.66 -4.55 1.51
N GLY A 80 14.91 -5.04 0.53
CA GLY A 80 13.56 -5.55 0.76
C GLY A 80 12.73 -5.64 -0.53
N PRO A 81 11.44 -5.99 -0.40
CA PRO A 81 10.55 -6.22 -1.55
C PRO A 81 10.45 -5.02 -2.51
N ALA A 82 10.49 -3.79 -2.00
CA ALA A 82 10.46 -2.59 -2.84
C ALA A 82 11.69 -2.48 -3.75
N ASP A 83 12.89 -2.73 -3.21
CA ASP A 83 14.14 -2.76 -4.00
C ASP A 83 14.13 -3.88 -5.04
N ILE A 84 13.59 -5.05 -4.66
CA ILE A 84 13.46 -6.21 -5.56
C ILE A 84 12.51 -5.88 -6.71
N ALA A 85 11.33 -5.31 -6.40
CA ALA A 85 10.35 -4.93 -7.40
C ALA A 85 10.88 -3.84 -8.36
N THR A 86 11.55 -2.82 -7.83
CA THR A 86 12.17 -1.75 -8.63
C THR A 86 13.26 -2.30 -9.55
N ALA A 87 14.12 -3.19 -9.05
CA ALA A 87 15.15 -3.82 -9.88
C ALA A 87 14.56 -4.74 -10.95
N ALA A 88 13.47 -5.43 -10.65
CA ALA A 88 12.75 -6.24 -11.63
C ALA A 88 12.07 -5.37 -12.70
N GLY A 89 11.44 -4.26 -12.31
CA GLY A 89 10.83 -3.30 -13.24
C GLY A 89 11.84 -2.71 -14.23
N LYS A 90 13.01 -2.30 -13.75
CA LYS A 90 14.10 -1.83 -14.61
C LYS A 90 14.55 -2.89 -15.61
N ARG A 91 14.79 -4.12 -15.15
CA ARG A 91 15.15 -5.25 -16.04
C ARG A 91 14.06 -5.54 -17.08
N LEU A 92 12.77 -5.44 -16.68
CA LEU A 92 11.65 -5.59 -17.59
C LEU A 92 11.68 -4.52 -18.69
N SER A 93 11.85 -3.27 -18.30
CA SER A 93 11.88 -2.13 -19.21
C SER A 93 13.01 -2.23 -20.24
N GLU A 94 14.21 -2.56 -19.77
CA GLU A 94 15.39 -2.74 -20.63
C GLU A 94 15.22 -3.92 -21.58
N ALA A 95 14.74 -5.06 -21.07
CA ALA A 95 14.51 -6.25 -21.90
C ALA A 95 13.43 -6.02 -22.97
N LEU A 96 12.31 -5.37 -22.63
CA LEU A 96 11.26 -5.04 -23.59
C LEU A 96 11.75 -4.04 -24.63
N ARG A 97 12.59 -3.05 -24.28
CA ARG A 97 13.20 -2.14 -25.25
C ARG A 97 14.12 -2.87 -26.21
N CYS A 98 14.96 -3.77 -25.73
CA CYS A 98 15.80 -4.61 -26.60
C CYS A 98 14.94 -5.45 -27.54
N LEU A 99 13.90 -6.12 -27.04
CA LEU A 99 13.00 -6.92 -27.86
C LEU A 99 12.32 -6.08 -28.94
N GLU A 100 11.80 -4.90 -28.59
CA GLU A 100 11.19 -3.96 -29.52
C GLU A 100 12.13 -3.59 -30.69
N GLU A 101 13.35 -3.15 -30.38
CA GLU A 101 14.30 -2.70 -31.40
C GLU A 101 14.78 -3.84 -32.31
N PHE A 102 15.12 -4.98 -31.73
CA PHE A 102 15.65 -6.10 -32.50
C PHE A 102 14.58 -6.96 -33.19
N ALA A 103 13.30 -6.81 -32.85
CA ALA A 103 12.20 -7.42 -33.57
C ALA A 103 11.83 -6.63 -34.84
N LYS A 104 11.99 -5.30 -34.84
CA LYS A 104 11.58 -4.40 -35.97
C LYS A 104 12.08 -4.85 -37.35
N PRO A 105 13.37 -5.25 -37.54
CA PRO A 105 13.88 -5.66 -38.84
C PRO A 105 13.27 -6.96 -39.37
N ALA A 106 12.88 -7.89 -38.48
CA ALA A 106 12.38 -9.21 -38.85
C ALA A 106 10.84 -9.28 -38.86
N ALA A 107 10.19 -8.55 -37.96
CA ALA A 107 8.74 -8.55 -37.78
C ALA A 107 8.27 -7.18 -37.24
N PRO A 108 8.09 -6.16 -38.08
CA PRO A 108 7.74 -4.80 -37.64
C PRO A 108 6.48 -4.72 -36.78
N ALA A 109 5.47 -5.55 -37.07
CA ALA A 109 4.24 -5.62 -36.27
C ALA A 109 4.50 -6.14 -34.85
N ALA A 110 5.41 -7.10 -34.67
CA ALA A 110 5.84 -7.56 -33.35
C ALA A 110 6.57 -6.45 -32.59
N GLY A 111 7.43 -5.67 -33.27
CA GLY A 111 8.09 -4.50 -32.69
C GLY A 111 7.10 -3.47 -32.14
N GLN A 112 6.05 -3.15 -32.90
CA GLN A 112 4.99 -2.23 -32.44
C GLN A 112 4.21 -2.79 -31.25
N TRP A 113 3.91 -4.09 -31.26
CA TRP A 113 3.23 -4.72 -30.13
C TRP A 113 4.08 -4.71 -28.87
N LEU A 114 5.39 -5.03 -28.99
CA LEU A 114 6.36 -4.98 -27.88
C LEU A 114 6.51 -3.56 -27.30
N GLU A 115 6.41 -2.51 -28.11
CA GLU A 115 6.34 -1.13 -27.63
C GLU A 115 5.13 -0.90 -26.72
N GLY A 116 3.94 -1.35 -27.11
CA GLY A 116 2.73 -1.28 -26.28
C GLY A 116 2.88 -2.04 -24.96
N LEU A 117 3.52 -3.21 -24.97
CA LEU A 117 3.82 -3.98 -23.75
C LEU A 117 4.78 -3.22 -22.83
N ARG A 118 5.76 -2.53 -23.38
CA ARG A 118 6.72 -1.75 -22.60
C ARG A 118 6.04 -0.61 -21.83
N TYR A 119 5.14 0.14 -22.46
CA TYR A 119 4.38 1.19 -21.77
C TYR A 119 3.45 0.62 -20.68
N ARG A 120 2.80 -0.50 -20.93
CA ARG A 120 2.03 -1.21 -19.90
C ARG A 120 2.91 -1.71 -18.76
N GLY A 121 4.13 -2.14 -19.06
CA GLY A 121 5.12 -2.52 -18.07
C GLY A 121 5.48 -1.36 -17.13
N TYR A 122 5.68 -0.17 -17.69
CA TYR A 122 5.94 1.05 -16.91
C TYR A 122 4.78 1.41 -15.97
N ASP A 123 3.52 1.33 -16.44
CA ASP A 123 2.36 1.58 -15.58
C ASP A 123 2.28 0.58 -14.42
N LEU A 124 2.44 -0.71 -14.71
CA LEU A 124 2.39 -1.75 -13.69
C LEU A 124 3.54 -1.62 -12.67
N GLU A 125 4.76 -1.29 -13.11
CA GLU A 125 5.90 -1.01 -12.23
C GLU A 125 5.61 0.19 -11.33
N ALA A 126 5.18 1.31 -11.90
CA ALA A 126 4.89 2.54 -11.15
C ALA A 126 3.82 2.28 -10.07
N ARG A 127 2.75 1.57 -10.41
CA ARG A 127 1.68 1.19 -9.48
C ARG A 127 2.17 0.25 -8.39
N LEU A 128 2.99 -0.75 -8.73
CA LEU A 128 3.56 -1.69 -7.77
C LEU A 128 4.48 -0.98 -6.77
N VAL A 129 5.37 -0.11 -7.26
CA VAL A 129 6.31 0.65 -6.42
C VAL A 129 5.56 1.64 -5.53
N ALA A 130 4.57 2.35 -6.07
CA ALA A 130 3.73 3.26 -5.28
C ALA A 130 3.00 2.51 -4.15
N ARG A 131 2.45 1.33 -4.45
CA ARG A 131 1.76 0.50 -3.44
C ARG A 131 2.72 -0.01 -2.36
N LEU A 132 3.94 -0.38 -2.74
CA LEU A 132 4.99 -0.82 -1.80
C LEU A 132 5.53 0.32 -0.93
N ALA A 133 5.38 1.57 -1.34
CA ALA A 133 5.79 2.73 -0.56
C ALA A 133 4.79 3.10 0.55
N LEU A 134 3.54 2.62 0.46
CA LEU A 134 2.53 2.87 1.49
C LEU A 134 2.84 2.07 2.77
N PRO A 135 2.58 2.64 3.94
CA PRO A 135 2.63 1.91 5.21
C PRO A 135 1.66 0.73 5.21
N ASP A 136 2.02 -0.36 5.88
CA ASP A 136 1.17 -1.55 5.96
C ASP A 136 0.25 -1.48 7.19
N PRO A 137 -1.09 -1.40 7.01
CA PRO A 137 -2.03 -1.34 8.12
C PRO A 137 -1.98 -2.55 9.06
N ARG A 138 -1.44 -3.70 8.60
CA ARG A 138 -1.25 -4.89 9.44
C ARG A 138 -0.26 -4.66 10.59
N SER A 139 0.63 -3.69 10.44
CA SER A 139 1.64 -3.35 11.45
C SER A 139 1.15 -2.32 12.47
N TRP A 140 0.01 -1.66 12.25
CA TRP A 140 -0.47 -0.61 13.12
C TRP A 140 -1.01 -1.14 14.44
N ARG A 141 -0.48 -0.63 15.54
CA ARG A 141 -0.94 -0.90 16.90
C ARG A 141 -1.75 0.25 17.46
N VAL A 142 -1.30 1.48 17.19
CA VAL A 142 -1.95 2.70 17.67
C VAL A 142 -2.13 3.69 16.53
N CYS A 143 -3.40 4.02 16.25
CA CYS A 143 -3.80 5.13 15.40
C CYS A 143 -4.38 6.24 16.27
N VAL A 144 -3.89 7.47 16.12
CA VAL A 144 -4.41 8.61 16.86
C VAL A 144 -5.28 9.47 15.95
N LEU A 145 -6.51 9.74 16.39
CA LEU A 145 -7.40 10.70 15.74
C LEU A 145 -7.07 12.09 16.23
N LEU A 146 -6.60 12.94 15.32
CA LEU A 146 -6.24 14.33 15.59
C LEU A 146 -7.36 15.26 15.13
N SER A 147 -7.76 16.15 16.02
CA SER A 147 -8.66 17.29 15.78
C SER A 147 -8.30 18.35 16.79
N GLU A 148 -8.33 19.61 16.39
CA GLU A 148 -8.04 20.74 17.27
C GLU A 148 -8.91 20.73 18.53
N ASP A 149 -10.20 20.41 18.38
CA ASP A 149 -11.14 20.27 19.50
C ASP A 149 -10.70 19.25 20.56
N LEU A 150 -9.84 18.30 20.17
CA LEU A 150 -9.34 17.26 21.06
C LEU A 150 -8.00 17.62 21.69
N CYS A 151 -7.32 18.71 21.24
CA CYS A 151 -5.98 19.05 21.70
C CYS A 151 -5.97 19.94 22.97
N ALA A 152 -7.04 19.99 23.73
CA ALA A 152 -7.14 20.62 25.06
C ALA A 152 -6.50 22.05 25.15
N GLY A 153 -6.55 22.82 24.06
CA GLY A 153 -5.98 24.18 23.98
C GLY A 153 -4.48 24.22 23.66
N GLY A 154 -3.84 23.06 23.42
CA GLY A 154 -2.47 22.99 22.90
C GLY A 154 -2.41 23.13 21.37
N ASP A 155 -1.23 23.45 20.85
CA ASP A 155 -0.99 23.41 19.42
C ASP A 155 -1.17 21.97 18.89
N TRP A 156 -2.09 21.79 17.96
CA TRP A 156 -2.41 20.46 17.39
C TRP A 156 -1.20 19.78 16.75
N LEU A 157 -0.25 20.58 16.19
CA LEU A 157 0.97 20.06 15.56
C LEU A 157 1.97 19.55 16.60
N ASP A 158 2.04 20.22 17.76
CA ASP A 158 2.84 19.75 18.88
C ASP A 158 2.26 18.46 19.49
N VAL A 159 0.94 18.37 19.60
CA VAL A 159 0.27 17.12 20.02
C VAL A 159 0.56 16.00 19.02
N ALA A 160 0.49 16.29 17.71
CA ALA A 160 0.85 15.30 16.69
C ALA A 160 2.31 14.82 16.84
N ARG A 161 3.24 15.73 17.09
CA ARG A 161 4.66 15.40 17.33
C ARG A 161 4.83 14.51 18.54
N GLN A 162 4.20 14.87 19.67
CA GLN A 162 4.23 14.06 20.90
C GLN A 162 3.66 12.66 20.67
N CYS A 163 2.56 12.52 19.92
CA CYS A 163 2.01 11.22 19.56
C CYS A 163 2.99 10.36 18.75
N LEU A 164 3.70 10.98 17.81
CA LEU A 164 4.73 10.29 17.02
C LEU A 164 5.92 9.87 17.88
N ASP A 165 6.39 10.75 18.75
CA ASP A 165 7.49 10.47 19.68
C ASP A 165 7.13 9.35 20.67
N ALA A 166 5.85 9.27 21.07
CA ALA A 166 5.30 8.18 21.87
C ALA A 166 5.13 6.86 21.10
N GLY A 167 5.30 6.87 19.77
CA GLY A 167 5.28 5.68 18.94
C GLY A 167 3.95 5.38 18.27
N ALA A 168 3.13 6.37 17.97
CA ALA A 168 1.94 6.19 17.15
C ALA A 168 2.33 5.72 15.73
N ASP A 169 1.68 4.65 15.26
CA ASP A 169 1.93 4.08 13.93
C ASP A 169 1.16 4.82 12.83
N CYS A 170 0.07 5.49 13.22
CA CYS A 170 -0.82 6.18 12.31
C CYS A 170 -1.42 7.42 12.97
N LEU A 171 -1.46 8.52 12.24
CA LEU A 171 -2.20 9.72 12.59
C LEU A 171 -3.37 9.90 11.62
N GLN A 172 -4.58 10.06 12.13
CA GLN A 172 -5.75 10.37 11.32
C GLN A 172 -6.20 11.81 11.57
N LEU A 173 -6.04 12.67 10.56
CA LEU A 173 -6.55 14.05 10.60
C LEU A 173 -8.07 14.04 10.45
N ARG A 174 -8.79 14.47 11.48
CA ARG A 174 -10.25 14.43 11.56
C ARG A 174 -10.81 15.80 11.95
N GLU A 175 -10.60 16.78 11.13
CA GLU A 175 -11.17 18.11 11.28
C GLU A 175 -12.53 18.18 10.59
N LYS A 176 -13.55 18.67 11.32
CA LYS A 176 -14.92 18.77 10.80
C LYS A 176 -15.42 20.21 10.67
N GLN A 177 -14.65 21.16 11.20
CA GLN A 177 -15.04 22.57 11.27
C GLN A 177 -14.21 23.46 10.34
N LEU A 178 -13.11 22.95 9.81
CA LEU A 178 -12.25 23.71 8.91
C LEU A 178 -12.85 23.81 7.51
N ASP A 179 -12.59 24.93 6.85
CA ASP A 179 -12.78 25.05 5.42
C ASP A 179 -11.76 24.19 4.64
N ASP A 180 -11.99 24.02 3.35
CA ASP A 180 -11.23 23.13 2.51
C ASP A 180 -9.75 23.53 2.40
N GLY A 181 -9.48 24.85 2.34
CA GLY A 181 -8.12 25.37 2.24
C GLY A 181 -7.32 25.10 3.52
N ALA A 182 -7.88 25.46 4.67
CA ALA A 182 -7.26 25.24 5.97
C ALA A 182 -7.06 23.73 6.27
N LEU A 183 -8.02 22.89 5.86
CA LEU A 183 -7.88 21.43 5.99
C LEU A 183 -6.73 20.89 5.14
N LEU A 184 -6.57 21.40 3.91
CA LEU A 184 -5.47 21.01 3.03
C LEU A 184 -4.11 21.44 3.61
N GLU A 185 -3.99 22.69 4.07
CA GLU A 185 -2.76 23.19 4.69
C GLU A 185 -2.37 22.31 5.89
N ARG A 186 -3.32 22.03 6.78
CA ARG A 186 -3.10 21.17 7.95
C ARG A 186 -2.71 19.74 7.56
N ALA A 187 -3.32 19.19 6.52
CA ALA A 187 -2.96 17.87 6.00
C ALA A 187 -1.52 17.84 5.44
N VAL A 188 -1.10 18.89 4.72
CA VAL A 188 0.27 19.02 4.20
C VAL A 188 1.29 19.10 5.34
N GLU A 189 1.01 19.91 6.36
CA GLU A 189 1.88 20.03 7.55
C GLU A 189 2.03 18.70 8.28
N LEU A 190 0.91 17.98 8.49
CA LEU A 190 0.93 16.67 9.15
C LEU A 190 1.73 15.62 8.35
N VAL A 191 1.57 15.62 7.03
CA VAL A 191 2.34 14.74 6.14
C VAL A 191 3.83 15.08 6.19
N GLY A 192 4.18 16.35 6.20
CA GLY A 192 5.57 16.83 6.38
C GLY A 192 6.16 16.31 7.68
N LEU A 193 5.48 16.56 8.80
CA LEU A 193 5.89 16.11 10.12
C LEU A 193 6.11 14.59 10.18
N ALA A 194 5.17 13.79 9.69
CA ALA A 194 5.28 12.33 9.70
C ALA A 194 6.41 11.78 8.82
N ARG A 195 6.73 12.46 7.71
CA ARG A 195 7.84 12.09 6.81
C ARG A 195 9.21 12.41 7.40
N GLU A 196 9.31 13.50 8.15
CA GLU A 196 10.54 13.93 8.82
C GLU A 196 10.79 13.15 10.11
N HIS A 197 9.73 12.64 10.72
CA HIS A 197 9.83 11.88 11.97
C HIS A 197 10.70 10.65 11.78
N ARG A 198 11.76 10.55 12.60
CA ARG A 198 12.63 9.38 12.68
C ARG A 198 12.35 8.65 13.99
N PRO A 199 11.64 7.52 13.97
CA PRO A 199 11.38 6.79 15.20
C PRO A 199 12.71 6.45 15.88
N GLY A 200 12.82 6.84 17.15
CA GLY A 200 13.98 6.48 17.99
C GLY A 200 14.17 4.97 17.96
N ARG A 201 15.41 4.52 17.86
CA ARG A 201 15.85 3.14 17.61
C ARG A 201 15.52 2.18 18.77
N LYS A 202 14.25 2.06 19.17
CA LYS A 202 13.75 0.98 20.01
C LYS A 202 13.01 -0.02 19.14
N LYS A 203 13.79 -0.90 18.49
CA LYS A 203 13.28 -2.07 17.79
C LYS A 203 12.74 -3.06 18.82
N THR A 204 11.44 -3.29 18.82
CA THR A 204 10.89 -4.55 19.26
C THR A 204 10.46 -5.32 18.02
N SER A 205 11.25 -6.37 17.74
CA SER A 205 10.98 -7.62 17.04
C SER A 205 10.16 -7.66 15.74
N SER A 206 10.80 -8.26 14.73
CA SER A 206 10.25 -9.23 13.76
C SER A 206 9.37 -8.73 12.61
N THR A 207 9.71 -7.61 11.97
CA THR A 207 9.43 -7.43 10.54
C THR A 207 10.68 -6.85 9.90
N GLU A 208 11.58 -7.73 9.52
CA GLU A 208 12.77 -7.40 8.75
C GLU A 208 12.34 -6.77 7.42
N GLY A 209 12.71 -5.51 7.19
CA GLY A 209 12.81 -4.97 5.85
C GLY A 209 12.07 -3.68 5.50
N ARG A 210 11.17 -3.13 6.31
CA ARG A 210 10.54 -1.82 6.02
C ARG A 210 10.89 -0.81 7.11
N PRO A 211 11.44 0.38 6.79
CA PRO A 211 11.39 1.52 7.71
C PRO A 211 9.93 1.95 7.80
N SER A 212 9.23 1.55 8.86
CA SER A 212 7.85 1.94 9.09
C SER A 212 7.84 3.39 9.57
N ARG A 213 7.74 4.34 8.65
CA ARG A 213 7.33 5.68 9.02
C ARG A 213 5.87 5.67 9.45
N PRO A 214 5.46 6.57 10.32
CA PRO A 214 4.06 6.72 10.68
C PRO A 214 3.19 7.02 9.44
N ALA A 215 1.99 6.46 9.40
CA ALA A 215 1.02 6.72 8.35
C ALA A 215 0.24 8.01 8.65
N VAL A 216 -0.13 8.74 7.60
CA VAL A 216 -1.08 9.86 7.68
C VAL A 216 -2.33 9.52 6.88
N ILE A 217 -3.45 9.54 7.56
CA ILE A 217 -4.78 9.28 6.99
C ILE A 217 -5.63 10.55 7.12
N VAL A 218 -6.32 10.94 6.06
CA VAL A 218 -7.30 12.04 6.09
C VAL A 218 -8.71 11.46 6.23
N ASN A 219 -9.51 12.03 7.11
CA ASN A 219 -10.89 11.59 7.30
C ASN A 219 -11.80 12.15 6.20
N ASP A 220 -12.65 11.32 5.56
CA ASP A 220 -13.69 11.62 4.59
C ASP A 220 -13.21 12.24 3.25
N ARG A 221 -12.20 13.08 3.24
CA ARG A 221 -11.78 13.94 2.11
C ARG A 221 -10.68 13.29 1.27
N VAL A 222 -11.09 12.57 0.22
CA VAL A 222 -10.17 11.89 -0.72
C VAL A 222 -9.31 12.89 -1.50
N ASP A 223 -9.90 13.98 -1.93
CA ASP A 223 -9.24 15.07 -2.66
C ASP A 223 -8.12 15.70 -1.83
N VAL A 224 -8.39 16.02 -0.57
CA VAL A 224 -7.40 16.56 0.38
C VAL A 224 -6.28 15.51 0.63
N ALA A 225 -6.62 14.25 0.82
CA ALA A 225 -5.63 13.18 1.00
C ALA A 225 -4.68 13.10 -0.19
N MET A 226 -5.20 13.18 -1.42
CA MET A 226 -4.40 13.14 -2.65
C MET A 226 -3.51 14.38 -2.79
N LEU A 227 -4.07 15.58 -2.60
CA LEU A 227 -3.35 16.85 -2.75
C LEU A 227 -2.24 17.01 -1.70
N ALA A 228 -2.50 16.60 -0.47
CA ALA A 228 -1.51 16.63 0.61
C ALA A 228 -0.45 15.52 0.49
N GLY A 229 -0.66 14.53 -0.37
CA GLY A 229 0.21 13.35 -0.45
C GLY A 229 0.14 12.47 0.80
N ALA A 230 -1.01 12.43 1.46
CA ALA A 230 -1.27 11.52 2.58
C ALA A 230 -1.22 10.04 2.14
N ASP A 231 -1.10 9.13 3.09
CA ASP A 231 -1.03 7.70 2.80
C ASP A 231 -2.39 7.07 2.51
N GLY A 232 -3.46 7.71 2.97
CA GLY A 232 -4.81 7.18 2.76
C GLY A 232 -5.92 8.10 3.23
N VAL A 233 -7.12 7.57 3.06
CA VAL A 233 -8.38 8.18 3.49
C VAL A 233 -9.16 7.20 4.36
N HIS A 234 -9.89 7.71 5.36
CA HIS A 234 -10.81 6.92 6.16
C HIS A 234 -12.24 7.39 5.92
N LEU A 235 -13.11 6.47 5.54
CA LEU A 235 -14.48 6.74 5.11
C LEU A 235 -15.49 6.21 6.14
N GLY A 236 -16.55 6.97 6.38
CA GLY A 236 -17.76 6.50 7.04
C GLY A 236 -18.75 5.88 6.06
N GLN A 237 -19.88 5.37 6.60
CA GLN A 237 -20.91 4.72 5.78
C GLN A 237 -21.71 5.69 4.88
N GLY A 238 -21.64 6.99 5.15
CA GLY A 238 -22.31 8.04 4.38
C GLY A 238 -21.40 8.78 3.40
N ASP A 239 -20.11 8.42 3.35
CA ASP A 239 -19.12 9.08 2.51
C ASP A 239 -19.05 8.46 1.11
N LEU A 240 -18.03 8.87 0.32
CA LEU A 240 -17.84 8.30 -1.01
C LEU A 240 -17.64 6.77 -0.95
N PRO A 241 -18.34 6.01 -1.81
CA PRO A 241 -18.14 4.56 -1.85
C PRO A 241 -16.71 4.21 -2.31
N ILE A 242 -16.16 3.12 -1.79
CA ILE A 242 -14.78 2.65 -2.10
C ILE A 242 -14.52 2.62 -3.60
N ALA A 243 -15.49 2.15 -4.39
CA ALA A 243 -15.35 2.07 -5.85
C ALA A 243 -15.10 3.46 -6.51
N ALA A 244 -15.73 4.52 -6.00
CA ALA A 244 -15.50 5.89 -6.46
C ALA A 244 -14.10 6.37 -6.07
N VAL A 245 -13.67 6.11 -4.83
CA VAL A 245 -12.32 6.44 -4.38
C VAL A 245 -11.26 5.70 -5.20
N ARG A 246 -11.47 4.42 -5.48
CA ARG A 246 -10.56 3.64 -6.34
C ARG A 246 -10.52 4.13 -7.78
N LYS A 247 -11.62 4.69 -8.29
CA LYS A 247 -11.64 5.32 -9.61
C LYS A 247 -10.83 6.61 -9.65
N LEU A 248 -10.81 7.38 -8.57
CA LEU A 248 -10.05 8.63 -8.45
C LEU A 248 -8.55 8.37 -8.20
N ALA A 249 -8.26 7.60 -7.18
CA ALA A 249 -6.91 7.44 -6.62
C ALA A 249 -6.26 6.09 -6.95
N GLY A 250 -6.95 5.19 -7.61
CA GLY A 250 -6.45 3.83 -7.83
C GLY A 250 -6.12 3.15 -6.51
N ARG A 251 -4.93 2.55 -6.44
CA ARG A 251 -4.37 1.96 -5.22
C ARG A 251 -3.19 2.76 -4.64
N SER A 252 -3.04 4.01 -5.06
CA SER A 252 -2.03 4.92 -4.52
C SER A 252 -2.39 5.47 -3.13
N LEU A 253 -3.64 5.27 -2.67
CA LEU A 253 -4.12 5.57 -1.33
C LEU A 253 -4.59 4.31 -0.61
N LEU A 254 -4.31 4.22 0.68
CA LEU A 254 -4.99 3.32 1.59
C LEU A 254 -6.44 3.79 1.78
N VAL A 255 -7.38 2.87 1.82
CA VAL A 255 -8.78 3.16 2.11
C VAL A 255 -9.20 2.40 3.36
N GLY A 256 -9.44 3.16 4.43
CA GLY A 256 -10.05 2.65 5.65
C GLY A 256 -11.57 2.88 5.64
N VAL A 257 -12.33 2.02 6.27
CA VAL A 257 -13.79 2.16 6.38
C VAL A 257 -14.25 1.91 7.80
N SER A 258 -15.06 2.84 8.34
CA SER A 258 -15.76 2.65 9.62
C SER A 258 -16.84 1.58 9.49
N THR A 259 -16.86 0.59 10.38
CA THR A 259 -17.85 -0.49 10.38
C THR A 259 -18.42 -0.73 11.78
N HIS A 260 -19.72 -1.01 11.86
CA HIS A 260 -20.46 -1.13 13.11
C HIS A 260 -21.09 -2.52 13.30
N HIS A 261 -21.21 -3.28 12.24
CA HIS A 261 -21.67 -4.67 12.23
C HIS A 261 -21.04 -5.43 11.05
N LEU A 262 -21.23 -6.76 11.05
CA LEU A 262 -20.51 -7.65 10.15
C LEU A 262 -20.84 -7.41 8.67
N ASP A 263 -22.08 -7.04 8.34
CA ASP A 263 -22.46 -6.81 6.95
C ASP A 263 -21.77 -5.57 6.35
N GLU A 264 -21.64 -4.48 7.13
CA GLU A 264 -20.84 -3.32 6.72
C GLU A 264 -19.38 -3.69 6.52
N ALA A 265 -18.82 -4.52 7.43
CA ALA A 265 -17.45 -4.97 7.32
C ALA A 265 -17.23 -5.88 6.10
N ALA A 266 -18.14 -6.82 5.84
CA ALA A 266 -18.08 -7.70 4.69
C ALA A 266 -18.17 -6.90 3.37
N ALA A 267 -19.07 -5.90 3.31
CA ALA A 267 -19.18 -5.01 2.16
C ALA A 267 -17.91 -4.17 1.95
N ALA A 268 -17.31 -3.65 3.03
CA ALA A 268 -16.06 -2.90 2.96
C ALA A 268 -14.90 -3.76 2.44
N VAL A 269 -14.74 -4.96 2.98
CA VAL A 269 -13.70 -5.92 2.56
C VAL A 269 -13.89 -6.32 1.10
N SER A 270 -15.10 -6.69 0.70
CA SER A 270 -15.44 -7.05 -0.69
C SER A 270 -15.24 -5.87 -1.64
N GLY A 271 -15.49 -4.64 -1.17
CA GLY A 271 -15.25 -3.39 -1.92
C GLY A 271 -13.77 -3.02 -2.06
N GLY A 272 -12.87 -3.71 -1.37
CA GLY A 272 -11.42 -3.48 -1.44
C GLY A 272 -10.90 -2.45 -0.43
N ALA A 273 -11.49 -2.38 0.76
CA ALA A 273 -10.91 -1.65 1.89
C ALA A 273 -9.55 -2.26 2.28
N ASP A 274 -8.57 -1.41 2.58
CA ASP A 274 -7.26 -1.84 3.05
C ASP A 274 -7.27 -2.14 4.56
N TYR A 275 -8.19 -1.53 5.31
CA TYR A 275 -8.44 -1.80 6.72
C TYR A 275 -9.84 -1.35 7.14
N CYS A 276 -10.33 -1.90 8.24
CA CYS A 276 -11.61 -1.52 8.82
C CYS A 276 -11.42 -0.86 10.21
N GLY A 277 -12.14 0.24 10.44
CA GLY A 277 -12.40 0.76 11.77
C GLY A 277 -13.57 -0.02 12.39
N VAL A 278 -13.30 -0.85 13.39
CA VAL A 278 -14.28 -1.76 14.02
C VAL A 278 -14.78 -1.14 15.31
N GLY A 279 -16.00 -0.68 15.34
CA GLY A 279 -16.55 0.02 16.55
C GLY A 279 -17.98 0.55 16.39
N ALA A 280 -18.51 1.24 17.43
CA ALA A 280 -17.81 1.60 18.67
C ALA A 280 -17.67 0.40 19.61
N MET A 281 -16.50 0.25 20.25
CA MET A 281 -16.27 -0.83 21.21
C MET A 281 -16.99 -0.58 22.54
N PHE A 282 -16.90 0.66 23.03
CA PHE A 282 -17.54 1.10 24.25
C PHE A 282 -18.39 2.33 24.00
N ASN A 283 -19.29 2.65 24.92
CA ASN A 283 -20.08 3.87 24.83
C ASN A 283 -19.17 5.11 24.85
N THR A 284 -19.50 6.08 23.99
CA THR A 284 -18.73 7.32 23.86
C THR A 284 -19.66 8.51 23.72
N PRO A 285 -19.38 9.63 24.40
CA PRO A 285 -20.18 10.84 24.23
C PRO A 285 -20.06 11.47 22.82
N THR A 286 -19.02 11.11 22.08
CA THR A 286 -18.70 11.67 20.75
C THR A 286 -19.69 11.22 19.67
N LYS A 287 -20.32 10.06 19.81
CA LYS A 287 -21.37 9.56 18.91
C LYS A 287 -22.52 8.98 19.73
N ARG A 288 -23.73 9.53 19.57
CA ARG A 288 -24.97 9.04 20.21
C ARG A 288 -25.46 7.72 19.58
N ARG A 289 -24.61 6.70 19.54
CA ARG A 289 -24.96 5.40 19.00
C ARG A 289 -24.60 4.33 20.03
N GLN A 290 -25.44 3.31 20.14
CA GLN A 290 -25.15 2.15 20.98
C GLN A 290 -23.82 1.51 20.54
N ALA A 291 -22.96 1.13 21.47
CA ALA A 291 -21.72 0.45 21.20
C ALA A 291 -21.99 -0.89 20.49
N SER A 292 -21.21 -1.18 19.45
CA SER A 292 -21.24 -2.49 18.79
C SER A 292 -20.61 -3.58 19.65
N GLY A 293 -19.73 -3.18 20.56
CA GLY A 293 -19.16 -4.00 21.61
C GLY A 293 -18.12 -5.04 21.15
N ILE A 294 -17.52 -5.67 22.13
CA ILE A 294 -16.47 -6.70 21.94
C ILE A 294 -16.99 -7.93 21.18
N ALA A 295 -18.28 -8.24 21.30
CA ALA A 295 -18.90 -9.34 20.56
C ALA A 295 -18.79 -9.13 19.05
N TYR A 296 -18.96 -7.88 18.55
CA TYR A 296 -18.75 -7.57 17.15
C TYR A 296 -17.28 -7.76 16.75
N LEU A 297 -16.32 -7.28 17.56
CA LEU A 297 -14.90 -7.46 17.29
C LEU A 297 -14.55 -8.95 17.15
N ARG A 298 -15.00 -9.80 18.07
CA ARG A 298 -14.73 -11.25 18.00
C ARG A 298 -15.31 -11.88 16.73
N ARG A 299 -16.50 -11.48 16.28
CA ARG A 299 -17.09 -11.94 15.02
C ARG A 299 -16.29 -11.46 13.82
N TYR A 300 -15.88 -10.19 13.80
CA TYR A 300 -15.01 -9.65 12.76
C TYR A 300 -13.71 -10.44 12.63
N LEU A 301 -13.02 -10.67 13.74
CA LEU A 301 -11.76 -11.42 13.77
C LEU A 301 -11.89 -12.85 13.25
N ARG A 302 -12.98 -13.52 13.58
CA ARG A 302 -13.26 -14.88 13.12
C ARG A 302 -13.53 -14.93 11.62
N ASP A 303 -14.35 -14.03 11.10
CA ASP A 303 -14.92 -14.12 9.75
C ASP A 303 -14.11 -13.28 8.73
N LEU A 304 -13.51 -12.18 9.15
CA LEU A 304 -12.84 -11.19 8.31
C LEU A 304 -11.44 -10.79 8.83
N GLY A 305 -10.88 -11.51 9.79
CA GLY A 305 -9.63 -11.18 10.46
C GLY A 305 -8.37 -11.20 9.58
N HIS A 306 -8.49 -11.61 8.31
CA HIS A 306 -7.44 -11.47 7.30
C HIS A 306 -7.29 -10.00 6.84
N THR A 307 -8.35 -9.18 6.94
CA THR A 307 -8.29 -7.75 6.67
C THR A 307 -7.85 -7.00 7.93
N PRO A 308 -6.88 -6.08 7.84
CA PRO A 308 -6.43 -5.27 8.97
C PRO A 308 -7.58 -4.50 9.62
N HIS A 309 -7.51 -4.31 10.93
CA HIS A 309 -8.51 -3.56 11.68
C HIS A 309 -7.91 -2.67 12.75
N LEU A 310 -8.65 -1.63 13.10
CA LEU A 310 -8.44 -0.80 14.26
C LEU A 310 -9.72 -0.82 15.10
N ALA A 311 -9.68 -1.36 16.31
CA ALA A 311 -10.79 -1.24 17.24
C ALA A 311 -10.92 0.22 17.69
N ILE A 312 -12.14 0.78 17.67
CA ILE A 312 -12.37 2.21 17.91
C ILE A 312 -13.61 2.46 18.75
N GLY A 313 -13.60 3.54 19.49
CA GLY A 313 -14.76 4.09 20.22
C GLY A 313 -14.76 3.78 21.69
N GLY A 314 -14.66 4.82 22.54
CA GLY A 314 -14.71 4.75 24.00
C GLY A 314 -13.55 4.00 24.64
N ILE A 315 -12.41 3.88 23.95
CA ILE A 315 -11.23 3.17 24.44
C ILE A 315 -10.49 4.07 25.43
N THR A 316 -10.17 3.54 26.59
CA THR A 316 -9.41 4.19 27.68
C THR A 316 -8.31 3.25 28.17
N ARG A 317 -7.45 3.73 29.09
CA ARG A 317 -6.40 2.91 29.73
C ARG A 317 -7.00 1.73 30.54
N GLU A 318 -8.19 1.94 31.12
CA GLU A 318 -8.84 0.96 32.00
C GLU A 318 -9.47 -0.18 31.20
N ASN A 319 -9.95 0.09 29.96
CA ASN A 319 -10.70 -0.90 29.18
C ASN A 319 -9.94 -1.49 27.98
N ILE A 320 -8.78 -0.95 27.62
CA ILE A 320 -7.99 -1.44 26.48
C ILE A 320 -7.56 -2.91 26.62
N GLY A 321 -7.37 -3.38 27.86
CA GLY A 321 -7.03 -4.77 28.15
C GLY A 321 -8.07 -5.76 27.63
N GLU A 322 -9.36 -5.44 27.75
CA GLU A 322 -10.46 -6.27 27.23
C GLU A 322 -10.39 -6.47 25.72
N LEU A 323 -9.90 -5.45 24.97
CA LEU A 323 -9.71 -5.56 23.51
C LEU A 323 -8.55 -6.47 23.16
N GLY A 324 -7.46 -6.42 23.94
CA GLY A 324 -6.32 -7.33 23.81
C GLY A 324 -6.72 -8.78 24.03
N GLU A 325 -7.49 -9.07 25.10
CA GLU A 325 -8.05 -10.39 25.39
C GLU A 325 -9.03 -10.88 24.31
N ALA A 326 -9.74 -9.95 23.67
CA ALA A 326 -10.61 -10.26 22.53
C ALA A 326 -9.85 -10.51 21.22
N GLY A 327 -8.52 -10.26 21.17
CA GLY A 327 -7.66 -10.48 20.03
C GLY A 327 -7.46 -9.25 19.13
N ALA A 328 -7.81 -8.04 19.57
CA ALA A 328 -7.52 -6.81 18.82
C ALA A 328 -6.01 -6.67 18.59
N ARG A 329 -5.62 -6.34 17.37
CA ARG A 329 -4.22 -6.12 16.99
C ARG A 329 -3.83 -4.65 17.01
N GLY A 330 -4.80 -3.76 16.77
CA GLY A 330 -4.60 -2.32 16.78
C GLY A 330 -5.84 -1.59 17.25
N VAL A 331 -5.63 -0.40 17.77
CA VAL A 331 -6.67 0.49 18.29
C VAL A 331 -6.59 1.87 17.64
N ALA A 332 -7.74 2.54 17.51
CA ALA A 332 -7.80 3.94 17.17
C ALA A 332 -8.35 4.72 18.35
N VAL A 333 -7.63 5.74 18.78
CA VAL A 333 -7.93 6.54 19.96
C VAL A 333 -7.94 8.03 19.62
N GLY A 334 -8.76 8.78 20.32
CA GLY A 334 -8.86 10.23 20.18
C GLY A 334 -8.75 10.89 21.56
N ARG A 335 -9.89 11.35 22.09
CA ARG A 335 -9.98 12.13 23.35
C ARG A 335 -9.20 11.56 24.54
N SER A 336 -9.18 10.25 24.71
CA SER A 336 -8.54 9.59 25.86
C SER A 336 -7.00 9.72 25.91
N LEU A 337 -6.33 10.08 24.82
CA LEU A 337 -4.89 10.34 24.85
C LEU A 337 -4.56 11.80 25.16
N VAL A 338 -5.44 12.71 24.83
CA VAL A 338 -5.23 14.14 25.00
C VAL A 338 -5.61 14.61 26.42
N GLU A 339 -6.50 13.87 27.09
CA GLU A 339 -6.89 14.14 28.49
C GLU A 339 -5.95 13.50 29.53
N ALA A 340 -4.92 12.77 29.10
CA ALA A 340 -4.06 11.95 29.98
C ALA A 340 -3.01 12.75 30.77
N ASP A 341 -2.86 14.05 30.54
CA ASP A 341 -1.89 14.91 31.22
C ASP A 341 -2.51 15.94 32.19
N GLN A 342 -3.74 15.67 32.72
CA GLN A 342 -4.28 16.45 33.85
C GLN A 342 -4.29 15.65 35.14
#